data_aa4cfdc06839f35af7fa4e791c900a41
#
_entry.id   aa4cfdc06839f35af7fa4e791c900a41
#
_cell.length_a   1.000
_cell.length_b   1.000
_cell.length_c   1.000
_cell.angle_alpha   90.00
_cell.angle_beta   90.00
_cell.angle_gamma   90.00
#
_symmetry.space_group_name_H-M   'P 1'
#
loop_
_entity.id
_entity.type
_entity.pdbx_description
1 polymer ?
#
loop_
_entity_poly.entity_id
_entity_poly.type
_entity_poly.pdbx_seq_one_letter_code
_entity_poly.pdbx_strand_id
1 'polypeptide(L)'
;MPQPFRFSVSLGGLDSADLTATAQRAEELGYSTVTLPDHLTDQAAPLLGLTAAALATTTLRVLPLVLANDYRQPVFLAKELATLDALSNGRLEVGLGAGWMTTDYEFAGVAHDSPGTRIRRLAESVSVIKPLLRGEAVSHDGEFYQVEGTLPAPLPVQEGGVPLMLAGGKQKMLTLAGAEADIIGINPGLTAGVIDERAGQDATEARTNQKLNWVKDGAGDRFDSLELQTRLHLAMISDNREEVAAEMAPLLGITAEEALGSPHALVGSVAQCIDEIKGWRDKWGISYISLDAESMQDFAPVVEALSGT
;
A
#
# COMPACT_ATOMS: atom_id res chain seq x y z
N MET A 1 -19.15 -0.84 -12.27
CA MET A 1 -18.44 0.29 -12.95
C MET A 1 -17.00 0.22 -12.51
N PRO A 2 -16.01 0.56 -13.37
CA PRO A 2 -14.63 0.59 -12.94
C PRO A 2 -14.46 1.58 -11.77
N GLN A 3 -13.52 1.29 -10.86
CA GLN A 3 -13.19 2.18 -9.75
C GLN A 3 -12.61 3.49 -10.29
N PRO A 4 -12.94 4.65 -9.70
CA PRO A 4 -12.34 5.92 -10.10
C PRO A 4 -10.84 5.93 -9.79
N PHE A 5 -10.07 6.66 -10.60
CA PHE A 5 -8.64 6.80 -10.32
C PHE A 5 -8.40 7.63 -9.07
N ARG A 6 -7.45 7.18 -8.25
CA ARG A 6 -6.89 7.97 -7.16
C ARG A 6 -5.39 7.75 -7.00
N PHE A 7 -4.74 8.72 -6.42
CA PHE A 7 -3.29 8.78 -6.33
C PHE A 7 -2.85 9.01 -4.89
N SER A 8 -1.76 8.35 -4.49
CA SER A 8 -1.12 8.60 -3.21
C SER A 8 0.36 8.94 -3.34
N VAL A 9 0.84 9.69 -2.36
CA VAL A 9 2.25 10.06 -2.23
C VAL A 9 2.84 9.41 -1.00
N SER A 10 4.00 8.76 -1.16
CA SER A 10 4.79 8.23 -0.05
C SER A 10 5.61 9.34 0.59
N LEU A 11 5.47 9.50 1.90
CA LEU A 11 6.27 10.42 2.73
C LEU A 11 7.51 9.72 3.34
N GLY A 12 7.79 8.49 2.92
CA GLY A 12 8.97 7.75 3.36
C GLY A 12 10.26 8.43 2.90
N GLY A 13 11.30 8.43 3.76
CA GLY A 13 12.57 9.08 3.48
C GLY A 13 12.60 10.60 3.68
N LEU A 14 11.46 11.23 4.02
CA LEU A 14 11.43 12.67 4.33
C LEU A 14 11.88 12.94 5.76
N ASP A 15 12.53 14.08 5.96
CA ASP A 15 12.74 14.62 7.29
C ASP A 15 11.38 14.90 7.97
N SER A 16 11.30 14.64 9.26
CA SER A 16 10.09 14.89 10.04
C SER A 16 9.61 16.34 9.96
N ALA A 17 10.53 17.30 9.75
CA ALA A 17 10.21 18.71 9.58
C ALA A 17 9.43 19.00 8.28
N ASP A 18 9.67 18.22 7.22
CA ASP A 18 9.08 18.44 5.90
C ASP A 18 7.77 17.65 5.69
N LEU A 19 7.50 16.66 6.55
CA LEU A 19 6.41 15.72 6.40
C LEU A 19 5.04 16.40 6.28
N THR A 20 4.73 17.34 7.17
CA THR A 20 3.43 18.04 7.16
C THR A 20 3.31 19.01 5.99
N ALA A 21 4.38 19.71 5.63
CA ALA A 21 4.39 20.60 4.47
C ALA A 21 4.21 19.81 3.17
N THR A 22 4.85 18.65 3.03
CA THR A 22 4.69 17.76 1.88
C THR A 22 3.27 17.20 1.82
N ALA A 23 2.66 16.83 2.96
CA ALA A 23 1.27 16.38 3.00
C ALA A 23 0.30 17.49 2.55
N GLN A 24 0.48 18.72 3.02
CA GLN A 24 -0.31 19.87 2.56
C GLN A 24 -0.14 20.12 1.06
N ARG A 25 1.10 20.03 0.57
CA ARG A 25 1.37 20.18 -0.86
C ARG A 25 0.72 19.09 -1.70
N ALA A 26 0.71 17.82 -1.22
CA ALA A 26 0.00 16.72 -1.87
C ALA A 26 -1.52 17.00 -1.95
N GLU A 27 -2.13 17.51 -0.88
CA GLU A 27 -3.55 17.92 -0.86
C GLU A 27 -3.84 19.02 -1.90
N GLU A 28 -3.00 20.06 -1.98
CA GLU A 28 -3.12 21.14 -2.97
C GLU A 28 -3.02 20.64 -4.42
N LEU A 29 -2.20 19.61 -4.67
CA LEU A 29 -2.01 19.02 -5.98
C LEU A 29 -3.08 17.99 -6.37
N GLY A 30 -4.07 17.74 -5.51
CA GLY A 30 -5.20 16.84 -5.80
C GLY A 30 -4.90 15.36 -5.56
N TYR A 31 -3.82 15.02 -4.85
CA TYR A 31 -3.63 13.67 -4.36
C TYR A 31 -4.70 13.31 -3.33
N SER A 32 -5.12 12.05 -3.33
CA SER A 32 -6.17 11.59 -2.43
C SER A 32 -5.65 11.09 -1.08
N THR A 33 -4.39 10.65 -1.04
CA THR A 33 -3.84 9.94 0.11
C THR A 33 -2.34 10.21 0.27
N VAL A 34 -1.85 10.28 1.50
CA VAL A 34 -0.42 10.14 1.80
C VAL A 34 -0.15 8.85 2.53
N THR A 35 1.03 8.28 2.28
CA THR A 35 1.43 6.99 2.83
C THR A 35 2.76 7.07 3.55
N LEU A 36 2.97 6.20 4.55
CA LEU A 36 4.26 5.96 5.19
C LEU A 36 4.51 4.46 5.31
N PRO A 37 5.68 3.96 4.90
CA PRO A 37 6.08 2.59 5.15
C PRO A 37 6.49 2.37 6.62
N ASP A 38 6.58 1.12 7.03
CA ASP A 38 6.91 0.73 8.41
C ASP A 38 8.32 0.11 8.47
N HIS A 39 9.33 0.97 8.32
CA HIS A 39 10.73 0.57 8.35
C HIS A 39 11.50 1.34 9.44
N LEU A 40 12.56 0.72 9.98
CA LEU A 40 13.50 1.31 10.92
C LEU A 40 14.65 2.00 10.19
N THR A 41 14.33 2.76 9.16
CA THR A 41 15.22 3.59 8.35
C THR A 41 15.03 5.08 8.69
N ASP A 42 15.72 5.99 8.00
CA ASP A 42 15.60 7.44 8.19
C ASP A 42 14.22 7.95 7.73
N GLN A 43 13.22 7.74 8.55
CA GLN A 43 11.84 8.17 8.33
C GLN A 43 11.08 8.28 9.66
N ALA A 44 9.95 8.98 9.65
CA ALA A 44 9.06 9.04 10.80
C ALA A 44 8.39 7.67 11.08
N ALA A 45 8.09 7.38 12.36
CA ALA A 45 7.23 6.26 12.71
C ALA A 45 5.86 6.43 12.06
N PRO A 46 5.33 5.39 11.33
CA PRO A 46 4.22 5.60 10.40
C PRO A 46 2.95 6.15 11.06
N LEU A 47 2.52 5.62 12.20
CA LEU A 47 1.29 6.10 12.83
C LEU A 47 1.43 7.52 13.38
N LEU A 48 2.60 7.90 13.90
CA LEU A 48 2.84 9.26 14.40
C LEU A 48 2.96 10.26 13.25
N GLY A 49 3.72 9.91 12.20
CA GLY A 49 3.86 10.75 11.00
C GLY A 49 2.52 10.96 10.28
N LEU A 50 1.74 9.90 10.10
CA LEU A 50 0.42 9.97 9.48
C LEU A 50 -0.60 10.74 10.34
N THR A 51 -0.48 10.67 11.67
CA THR A 51 -1.29 11.53 12.56
C THR A 51 -0.97 13.00 12.34
N ALA A 52 0.31 13.35 12.27
CA ALA A 52 0.74 14.72 11.99
C ALA A 52 0.22 15.21 10.62
N ALA A 53 0.35 14.40 9.57
CA ALA A 53 -0.17 14.69 8.24
C ALA A 53 -1.70 14.88 8.24
N ALA A 54 -2.43 14.00 8.94
CA ALA A 54 -3.88 14.08 9.05
C ALA A 54 -4.35 15.38 9.74
N LEU A 55 -3.65 15.82 10.79
CA LEU A 55 -3.96 17.05 11.52
C LEU A 55 -3.57 18.31 10.73
N ALA A 56 -2.61 18.21 9.81
CA ALA A 56 -2.16 19.31 8.98
C ALA A 56 -3.00 19.50 7.69
N THR A 57 -3.88 18.55 7.35
CA THR A 57 -4.68 18.51 6.11
C THR A 57 -6.18 18.37 6.43
N THR A 58 -7.04 18.58 5.43
CA THR A 58 -8.50 18.61 5.62
C THR A 58 -9.23 17.46 4.94
N THR A 59 -8.78 17.05 3.75
CA THR A 59 -9.44 16.05 2.90
C THR A 59 -8.56 14.84 2.63
N LEU A 60 -7.23 15.01 2.74
CA LEU A 60 -6.25 13.99 2.42
C LEU A 60 -6.39 12.77 3.34
N ARG A 61 -6.53 11.60 2.77
CA ARG A 61 -6.52 10.34 3.50
C ARG A 61 -5.10 9.97 3.93
N VAL A 62 -5.00 9.13 4.94
CA VAL A 62 -3.72 8.65 5.48
C VAL A 62 -3.72 7.13 5.49
N LEU A 63 -2.62 6.53 5.01
CA LEU A 63 -2.48 5.09 4.85
C LEU A 63 -1.07 4.64 5.24
N PRO A 64 -0.88 3.88 6.32
CA PRO A 64 0.38 3.15 6.48
C PRO A 64 0.51 2.10 5.37
N LEU A 65 1.54 2.20 4.53
CA LEU A 65 1.72 1.36 3.35
C LEU A 65 3.05 0.59 3.42
N VAL A 66 3.11 -0.53 4.10
CA VAL A 66 2.11 -1.12 4.99
C VAL A 66 2.76 -1.40 6.35
N LEU A 67 1.96 -1.48 7.42
CA LEU A 67 2.48 -1.89 8.73
C LEU A 67 2.93 -3.36 8.70
N ALA A 68 4.10 -3.64 9.23
CA ALA A 68 4.57 -5.00 9.45
C ALA A 68 3.83 -5.59 10.67
N ASN A 69 3.01 -6.59 10.42
CA ASN A 69 2.17 -7.20 11.45
C ASN A 69 2.96 -7.68 12.66
N ASP A 70 4.17 -8.18 12.44
CA ASP A 70 5.00 -8.77 13.49
C ASP A 70 5.53 -7.77 14.53
N TYR A 71 5.44 -6.47 14.25
CA TYR A 71 5.93 -5.42 15.17
C TYR A 71 4.90 -4.97 16.20
N ARG A 72 3.62 -5.39 16.07
CA ARG A 72 2.54 -4.90 16.94
C ARG A 72 1.55 -6.00 17.32
N GLN A 73 1.06 -5.90 18.54
CA GLN A 73 -0.04 -6.76 19.01
C GLN A 73 -1.37 -6.20 18.46
N PRO A 74 -2.27 -7.05 17.88
CA PRO A 74 -3.42 -6.59 17.10
C PRO A 74 -4.43 -5.73 17.90
N VAL A 75 -4.65 -5.97 19.18
CA VAL A 75 -5.60 -5.17 19.98
C VAL A 75 -5.07 -3.77 20.25
N PHE A 76 -3.75 -3.64 20.57
CA PHE A 76 -3.13 -2.33 20.73
C PHE A 76 -3.12 -1.57 19.42
N LEU A 77 -2.79 -2.26 18.31
CA LEU A 77 -2.83 -1.66 16.98
C LEU A 77 -4.25 -1.19 16.61
N ALA A 78 -5.28 -2.00 16.85
CA ALA A 78 -6.67 -1.60 16.62
C ALA A 78 -7.05 -0.33 17.40
N LYS A 79 -6.55 -0.21 18.64
CA LYS A 79 -6.77 1.00 19.46
C LYS A 79 -6.09 2.25 18.88
N GLU A 80 -4.85 2.11 18.42
CA GLU A 80 -4.11 3.21 17.77
C GLU A 80 -4.78 3.63 16.47
N LEU A 81 -5.20 2.67 15.64
CA LEU A 81 -5.90 2.91 14.39
C LEU A 81 -7.25 3.57 14.58
N ALA A 82 -8.06 3.11 15.55
CA ALA A 82 -9.34 3.74 15.88
C ALA A 82 -9.15 5.19 16.37
N THR A 83 -8.06 5.45 17.11
CA THR A 83 -7.72 6.80 17.55
C THR A 83 -7.33 7.68 16.37
N LEU A 84 -6.51 7.19 15.45
CA LEU A 84 -6.12 7.92 14.24
C LEU A 84 -7.32 8.17 13.32
N ASP A 85 -8.23 7.20 13.19
CA ASP A 85 -9.45 7.38 12.41
C ASP A 85 -10.32 8.51 12.99
N ALA A 86 -10.52 8.54 14.30
CA ALA A 86 -11.25 9.61 14.98
C ALA A 86 -10.56 10.98 14.85
N LEU A 87 -9.22 11.03 15.00
CA LEU A 87 -8.46 12.30 14.87
C LEU A 87 -8.43 12.81 13.43
N SER A 88 -8.43 11.93 12.44
CA SER A 88 -8.49 12.28 11.02
C SER A 88 -9.92 12.56 10.52
N ASN A 89 -10.93 12.40 11.38
CA ASN A 89 -12.34 12.51 10.99
C ASN A 89 -12.71 11.55 9.85
N GLY A 90 -12.35 10.26 10.01
CA GLY A 90 -12.71 9.18 9.06
C GLY A 90 -11.88 9.15 7.78
N ARG A 91 -10.63 9.62 7.81
CA ARG A 91 -9.73 9.63 6.65
C ARG A 91 -8.65 8.55 6.69
N LEU A 92 -8.69 7.64 7.66
CA LEU A 92 -7.77 6.53 7.75
C LEU A 92 -8.11 5.42 6.73
N GLU A 93 -7.08 4.83 6.15
CA GLU A 93 -7.06 3.50 5.55
C GLU A 93 -6.00 2.68 6.27
N VAL A 94 -6.21 1.39 6.46
CA VAL A 94 -5.29 0.53 7.21
C VAL A 94 -4.56 -0.40 6.26
N GLY A 95 -3.27 -0.19 6.07
CA GLY A 95 -2.42 -1.11 5.31
C GLY A 95 -1.67 -2.08 6.23
N LEU A 96 -1.83 -3.38 6.02
CA LEU A 96 -1.12 -4.43 6.74
C LEU A 96 -0.36 -5.36 5.78
N GLY A 97 0.79 -5.82 6.23
CA GLY A 97 1.62 -6.80 5.53
C GLY A 97 2.29 -7.79 6.48
N ALA A 98 2.79 -8.88 5.93
CA ALA A 98 3.44 -9.93 6.72
C ALA A 98 4.89 -9.60 7.15
N GLY A 99 5.40 -8.41 6.84
CA GLY A 99 6.80 -8.06 7.04
C GLY A 99 7.73 -8.72 6.01
N TRP A 100 8.89 -8.09 5.73
CA TRP A 100 9.82 -8.62 4.73
C TRP A 100 11.30 -8.27 4.97
N MET A 101 11.61 -7.04 5.42
CA MET A 101 12.96 -6.51 5.51
C MET A 101 13.73 -7.12 6.69
N THR A 102 14.66 -8.01 6.41
CA THR A 102 15.42 -8.74 7.45
C THR A 102 16.17 -7.82 8.40
N THR A 103 16.72 -6.72 7.89
CA THR A 103 17.47 -5.74 8.69
C THR A 103 16.63 -5.09 9.78
N ASP A 104 15.35 -4.83 9.53
CA ASP A 104 14.44 -4.29 10.54
C ASP A 104 14.20 -5.29 11.67
N TYR A 105 13.99 -6.57 11.33
CA TYR A 105 13.81 -7.64 12.32
C TYR A 105 15.06 -7.84 13.18
N GLU A 106 16.23 -7.85 12.54
CA GLU A 106 17.52 -7.99 13.24
C GLU A 106 17.76 -6.82 14.20
N PHE A 107 17.56 -5.58 13.71
CA PHE A 107 17.75 -4.39 14.53
C PHE A 107 16.75 -4.31 15.70
N ALA A 108 15.49 -4.67 15.47
CA ALA A 108 14.45 -4.66 16.49
C ALA A 108 14.53 -5.85 17.47
N GLY A 109 15.33 -6.87 17.17
CA GLY A 109 15.38 -8.12 17.96
C GLY A 109 14.08 -8.94 17.87
N VAL A 110 13.30 -8.77 16.80
CA VAL A 110 12.08 -9.52 16.52
C VAL A 110 12.42 -10.77 15.71
N ALA A 111 11.81 -11.90 16.02
CA ALA A 111 12.03 -13.15 15.28
C ALA A 111 11.52 -13.03 13.84
N HIS A 112 12.40 -13.23 12.86
CA HIS A 112 12.05 -13.30 11.43
C HIS A 112 11.64 -14.73 11.07
N ASP A 113 10.43 -15.11 11.42
CA ASP A 113 9.86 -16.41 11.13
C ASP A 113 9.72 -16.68 9.63
N SER A 114 9.45 -17.94 9.25
CA SER A 114 9.19 -18.30 7.87
C SER A 114 8.05 -17.47 7.27
N PRO A 115 8.06 -17.16 5.96
CA PRO A 115 7.00 -16.40 5.31
C PRO A 115 5.60 -17.00 5.54
N GLY A 116 5.50 -18.34 5.57
CA GLY A 116 4.24 -19.04 5.84
C GLY A 116 3.71 -18.78 7.27
N THR A 117 4.59 -18.75 8.27
CA THR A 117 4.25 -18.44 9.66
C THR A 117 3.78 -16.99 9.79
N ARG A 118 4.53 -16.04 9.20
CA ARG A 118 4.17 -14.62 9.24
C ARG A 118 2.82 -14.33 8.56
N ILE A 119 2.51 -15.01 7.43
CA ILE A 119 1.21 -14.86 6.75
C ILE A 119 0.07 -15.44 7.61
N ARG A 120 0.25 -16.59 8.29
CA ARG A 120 -0.79 -17.09 9.21
C ARG A 120 -1.01 -16.15 10.39
N ARG A 121 0.07 -15.61 10.96
CA ARG A 121 -0.01 -14.61 12.04
C ARG A 121 -0.76 -13.34 11.58
N LEU A 122 -0.49 -12.86 10.36
CA LEU A 122 -1.22 -11.75 9.77
C LEU A 122 -2.71 -12.09 9.58
N ALA A 123 -3.05 -13.29 9.12
CA ALA A 123 -4.43 -13.70 8.93
C ALA A 123 -5.22 -13.68 10.27
N GLU A 124 -4.61 -14.17 11.36
CA GLU A 124 -5.23 -14.07 12.69
C GLU A 124 -5.34 -12.61 13.16
N SER A 125 -4.30 -11.79 12.92
CA SER A 125 -4.36 -10.37 13.25
C SER A 125 -5.49 -9.64 12.52
N VAL A 126 -5.70 -9.94 11.24
CA VAL A 126 -6.82 -9.39 10.45
C VAL A 126 -8.17 -9.80 11.04
N SER A 127 -8.34 -11.07 11.46
CA SER A 127 -9.58 -11.54 12.08
C SER A 127 -9.86 -10.90 13.44
N VAL A 128 -8.85 -10.33 14.10
CA VAL A 128 -8.98 -9.55 15.34
C VAL A 128 -9.23 -8.06 15.05
N ILE A 129 -8.39 -7.46 14.20
CA ILE A 129 -8.42 -6.00 13.94
C ILE A 129 -9.70 -5.58 13.22
N LYS A 130 -10.11 -6.31 12.21
CA LYS A 130 -11.24 -5.96 11.33
C LYS A 130 -12.57 -5.79 12.09
N PRO A 131 -13.02 -6.75 12.94
CA PRO A 131 -14.22 -6.55 13.74
C PRO A 131 -14.05 -5.46 14.82
N LEU A 132 -12.87 -5.34 15.45
CA LEU A 132 -12.63 -4.26 16.43
C LEU A 132 -12.77 -2.87 15.78
N LEU A 133 -12.29 -2.69 14.55
CA LEU A 133 -12.44 -1.43 13.80
C LEU A 133 -13.87 -1.19 13.27
N ARG A 134 -14.77 -2.17 13.38
CA ARG A 134 -16.20 -2.01 13.15
C ARG A 134 -17.00 -1.76 14.44
N GLY A 135 -16.30 -1.72 15.58
CA GLY A 135 -16.94 -1.61 16.91
C GLY A 135 -17.59 -2.91 17.37
N GLU A 136 -17.27 -4.04 16.76
CA GLU A 136 -17.81 -5.35 17.09
C GLU A 136 -17.01 -6.03 18.21
N ALA A 137 -17.62 -7.01 18.88
CA ALA A 137 -16.93 -7.87 19.83
C ALA A 137 -16.10 -8.92 19.08
N VAL A 138 -14.92 -9.22 19.62
CA VAL A 138 -14.04 -10.29 19.15
C VAL A 138 -13.98 -11.40 20.20
N SER A 139 -14.08 -12.66 19.73
CA SER A 139 -13.69 -13.85 20.49
C SER A 139 -12.82 -14.70 19.55
N HIS A 140 -11.50 -14.66 19.78
CA HIS A 140 -10.49 -15.32 18.96
C HIS A 140 -9.56 -16.16 19.82
N ASP A 141 -9.47 -17.45 19.53
CA ASP A 141 -8.55 -18.40 20.19
C ASP A 141 -7.71 -19.08 19.10
N GLY A 142 -6.64 -18.39 18.68
CA GLY A 142 -5.79 -18.80 17.56
C GLY A 142 -4.43 -19.35 17.99
N GLU A 143 -3.61 -19.66 16.96
CA GLU A 143 -2.21 -20.12 17.13
C GLU A 143 -1.34 -19.00 17.74
N PHE A 144 -1.57 -17.74 17.34
CA PHE A 144 -0.71 -16.60 17.70
C PHE A 144 -1.37 -15.63 18.68
N TYR A 145 -2.70 -15.50 18.61
CA TYR A 145 -3.42 -14.53 19.43
C TYR A 145 -4.61 -15.16 20.14
N GLN A 146 -4.81 -14.75 21.39
CA GLN A 146 -5.99 -15.10 22.19
C GLN A 146 -6.60 -13.78 22.67
N VAL A 147 -7.78 -13.44 22.13
CA VAL A 147 -8.42 -12.14 22.34
C VAL A 147 -9.91 -12.32 22.57
N GLU A 148 -10.43 -11.69 23.63
CA GLU A 148 -11.86 -11.64 23.92
C GLU A 148 -12.24 -10.23 24.39
N GLY A 149 -13.26 -9.65 23.79
CA GLY A 149 -13.81 -8.36 24.23
C GLY A 149 -14.13 -7.40 23.08
N THR A 150 -14.31 -6.14 23.45
CA THR A 150 -14.61 -5.02 22.56
C THR A 150 -13.60 -3.92 22.73
N LEU A 151 -13.37 -3.14 21.66
CA LEU A 151 -12.51 -1.96 21.76
C LEU A 151 -13.22 -0.84 22.52
N PRO A 152 -12.62 -0.29 23.61
CA PRO A 152 -13.16 0.89 24.27
C PRO A 152 -12.95 2.15 23.41
N ALA A 153 -13.75 3.19 23.65
CA ALA A 153 -13.63 4.48 22.94
C ALA A 153 -12.20 5.06 22.98
N PRO A 154 -11.76 5.83 21.93
CA PRO A 154 -12.55 6.15 20.76
C PRO A 154 -12.75 4.94 19.85
N LEU A 155 -13.90 4.86 19.19
CA LEU A 155 -14.18 3.94 18.11
C LEU A 155 -13.92 4.65 16.76
N PRO A 156 -13.70 3.90 15.68
CA PRO A 156 -13.66 4.49 14.33
C PRO A 156 -14.94 5.26 14.04
N VAL A 157 -14.81 6.34 13.27
CA VAL A 157 -15.95 7.18 12.86
C VAL A 157 -16.46 6.87 11.46
N GLN A 158 -15.73 6.05 10.70
CA GLN A 158 -16.16 5.61 9.37
C GLN A 158 -17.30 4.59 9.48
N GLU A 159 -18.42 4.89 8.84
CA GLU A 159 -19.55 3.96 8.75
C GLU A 159 -19.12 2.69 7.99
N GLY A 160 -19.39 1.52 8.54
CA GLY A 160 -18.97 0.23 7.98
C GLY A 160 -17.55 -0.20 8.33
N GLY A 161 -16.79 0.62 9.06
CA GLY A 161 -15.41 0.35 9.49
C GLY A 161 -14.36 1.04 8.61
N VAL A 162 -13.11 0.88 9.00
CA VAL A 162 -11.96 1.46 8.29
C VAL A 162 -11.57 0.53 7.13
N PRO A 163 -11.38 1.04 5.90
CA PRO A 163 -10.95 0.23 4.76
C PRO A 163 -9.60 -0.46 5.06
N LEU A 164 -9.56 -1.77 4.81
CA LEU A 164 -8.37 -2.60 5.02
C LEU A 164 -7.65 -2.86 3.70
N MET A 165 -6.37 -2.50 3.64
CA MET A 165 -5.46 -2.86 2.58
C MET A 165 -4.55 -3.99 3.02
N LEU A 166 -4.41 -5.01 2.18
CA LEU A 166 -3.36 -6.01 2.29
C LEU A 166 -2.48 -5.96 1.05
N ALA A 167 -1.16 -5.96 1.24
CA ALA A 167 -0.23 -5.86 0.13
C ALA A 167 0.79 -6.99 0.11
N GLY A 168 1.14 -7.43 -1.09
CA GLY A 168 2.14 -8.46 -1.29
C GLY A 168 2.39 -8.82 -2.75
N GLY A 169 3.30 -9.80 -2.98
CA GLY A 169 3.73 -10.19 -4.32
C GLY A 169 3.70 -11.70 -4.58
N LYS A 170 3.26 -12.53 -3.62
CA LYS A 170 3.27 -13.99 -3.75
C LYS A 170 1.92 -14.60 -3.42
N GLN A 171 1.68 -15.80 -3.93
CA GLN A 171 0.39 -16.48 -3.94
C GLN A 171 -0.32 -16.45 -2.60
N LYS A 172 0.28 -16.98 -1.53
CA LYS A 172 -0.38 -17.07 -0.22
C LYS A 172 -0.85 -15.71 0.31
N MET A 173 -0.01 -14.66 0.11
CA MET A 173 -0.35 -13.31 0.56
C MET A 173 -1.48 -12.70 -0.27
N LEU A 174 -1.42 -12.85 -1.60
CA LEU A 174 -2.44 -12.28 -2.50
C LEU A 174 -3.77 -13.03 -2.44
N THR A 175 -3.74 -14.36 -2.20
CA THR A 175 -4.98 -15.12 -1.93
C THR A 175 -5.63 -14.67 -0.62
N LEU A 176 -4.84 -14.46 0.46
CA LEU A 176 -5.35 -13.89 1.71
C LEU A 176 -5.91 -12.47 1.49
N ALA A 177 -5.19 -11.64 0.73
CA ALA A 177 -5.62 -10.28 0.42
C ALA A 177 -6.97 -10.28 -0.33
N GLY A 178 -7.13 -11.14 -1.35
CA GLY A 178 -8.40 -11.30 -2.06
C GLY A 178 -9.56 -11.68 -1.14
N ALA A 179 -9.33 -12.56 -0.18
CA ALA A 179 -10.36 -13.01 0.76
C ALA A 179 -10.77 -11.93 1.77
N GLU A 180 -9.82 -11.13 2.27
CA GLU A 180 -10.02 -10.32 3.47
C GLU A 180 -10.01 -8.81 3.25
N ALA A 181 -9.28 -8.30 2.24
CA ALA A 181 -9.07 -6.88 2.07
C ALA A 181 -10.18 -6.18 1.26
N ASP A 182 -10.23 -4.86 1.39
CA ASP A 182 -11.01 -3.95 0.56
C ASP A 182 -10.13 -3.35 -0.55
N ILE A 183 -8.84 -3.13 -0.24
CA ILE A 183 -7.82 -2.60 -1.14
C ILE A 183 -6.68 -3.61 -1.23
N ILE A 184 -6.20 -3.91 -2.43
CA ILE A 184 -5.11 -4.85 -2.65
C ILE A 184 -3.91 -4.17 -3.26
N GLY A 185 -2.81 -4.12 -2.50
CA GLY A 185 -1.52 -3.67 -3.00
C GLY A 185 -0.79 -4.80 -3.74
N ILE A 186 -0.71 -4.68 -5.06
CA ILE A 186 0.04 -5.62 -5.89
C ILE A 186 1.49 -5.13 -5.95
N ASN A 187 2.41 -5.91 -5.40
CA ASN A 187 3.83 -5.58 -5.35
C ASN A 187 4.71 -6.71 -5.92
N PRO A 188 5.97 -6.43 -6.27
CA PRO A 188 6.97 -7.47 -6.47
C PRO A 188 7.16 -8.31 -5.20
N GLY A 189 7.55 -9.58 -5.37
CA GLY A 189 7.81 -10.46 -4.25
C GLY A 189 9.17 -10.19 -3.62
N LEU A 190 9.20 -9.86 -2.34
CA LEU A 190 10.38 -9.53 -1.55
C LEU A 190 10.77 -10.65 -0.57
N THR A 191 10.64 -11.91 -1.01
CA THR A 191 10.93 -13.10 -0.16
C THR A 191 12.39 -13.24 0.24
N ALA A 192 13.30 -12.56 -0.46
CA ALA A 192 14.72 -12.51 -0.12
C ALA A 192 15.02 -11.66 1.13
N GLY A 193 14.08 -10.83 1.58
CA GLY A 193 14.30 -9.86 2.65
C GLY A 193 15.10 -8.61 2.22
N VAL A 194 15.39 -8.51 0.92
CA VAL A 194 16.09 -7.40 0.27
C VAL A 194 15.46 -7.12 -1.09
N ILE A 195 15.70 -5.93 -1.65
CA ILE A 195 15.34 -5.56 -3.02
C ILE A 195 16.53 -5.90 -3.93
N ASP A 196 16.31 -6.80 -4.89
CA ASP A 196 17.32 -7.21 -5.87
C ASP A 196 16.68 -7.48 -7.25
N GLU A 197 17.46 -7.98 -8.21
CA GLU A 197 17.00 -8.32 -9.58
C GLU A 197 15.75 -9.22 -9.61
N ARG A 198 15.56 -10.07 -8.59
CA ARG A 198 14.38 -10.94 -8.47
C ARG A 198 13.11 -10.14 -8.28
N ALA A 199 13.20 -8.98 -7.63
CA ALA A 199 12.06 -8.06 -7.51
C ALA A 199 11.70 -7.45 -8.86
N GLY A 200 12.69 -7.04 -9.67
CA GLY A 200 12.48 -6.56 -11.04
C GLY A 200 11.84 -7.62 -11.94
N GLN A 201 12.37 -8.85 -11.94
CA GLN A 201 11.81 -9.99 -12.69
C GLN A 201 10.38 -10.35 -12.27
N ASP A 202 10.00 -10.08 -11.01
CA ASP A 202 8.66 -10.30 -10.48
C ASP A 202 7.72 -9.09 -10.70
N ALA A 203 8.23 -7.96 -11.24
CA ALA A 203 7.47 -6.74 -11.52
C ALA A 203 6.87 -6.69 -12.94
N THR A 204 7.12 -7.68 -13.79
CA THR A 204 6.71 -7.69 -15.20
C THR A 204 5.19 -7.85 -15.37
N GLU A 205 4.69 -7.50 -16.57
CA GLU A 205 3.31 -7.72 -16.98
C GLU A 205 2.83 -9.17 -16.77
N ALA A 206 3.63 -10.15 -17.22
CA ALA A 206 3.29 -11.56 -17.08
C ALA A 206 3.11 -11.97 -15.61
N ARG A 207 3.95 -11.43 -14.72
CA ARG A 207 3.84 -11.65 -13.29
C ARG A 207 2.64 -10.93 -12.67
N THR A 208 2.30 -9.75 -13.16
CA THR A 208 1.09 -9.02 -12.73
C THR A 208 -0.16 -9.81 -13.07
N ASN A 209 -0.27 -10.35 -14.29
CA ASN A 209 -1.37 -11.23 -14.69
C ASN A 209 -1.49 -12.46 -13.77
N GLN A 210 -0.36 -13.09 -13.42
CA GLN A 210 -0.35 -14.21 -12.48
C GLN A 210 -0.82 -13.80 -11.07
N LYS A 211 -0.37 -12.65 -10.56
CA LYS A 211 -0.76 -12.12 -9.25
C LYS A 211 -2.25 -11.85 -9.16
N LEU A 212 -2.83 -11.27 -10.22
CA LEU A 212 -4.27 -11.03 -10.30
C LEU A 212 -5.08 -12.33 -10.24
N ASN A 213 -4.60 -13.42 -10.83
CA ASN A 213 -5.27 -14.71 -10.69
C ASN A 213 -5.27 -15.18 -9.23
N TRP A 214 -4.19 -15.02 -8.49
CA TRP A 214 -4.14 -15.35 -7.06
C TRP A 214 -5.08 -14.49 -6.20
N VAL A 215 -5.25 -13.21 -6.57
CA VAL A 215 -6.25 -12.33 -5.93
C VAL A 215 -7.66 -12.85 -6.23
N LYS A 216 -7.96 -13.18 -7.50
CA LYS A 216 -9.26 -13.74 -7.92
C LYS A 216 -9.58 -15.05 -7.20
N ASP A 217 -8.59 -15.95 -7.08
CA ASP A 217 -8.74 -17.22 -6.35
C ASP A 217 -9.15 -17.00 -4.89
N GLY A 218 -8.63 -15.95 -4.24
CA GLY A 218 -9.00 -15.59 -2.87
C GLY A 218 -10.32 -14.84 -2.74
N ALA A 219 -10.60 -13.95 -3.69
CA ALA A 219 -11.75 -13.05 -3.64
C ALA A 219 -13.06 -13.72 -4.04
N GLY A 220 -13.03 -14.71 -4.96
CA GLY A 220 -14.24 -15.27 -5.53
C GLY A 220 -15.14 -14.15 -6.12
N ASP A 221 -16.41 -14.18 -5.78
CA ASP A 221 -17.41 -13.21 -6.26
C ASP A 221 -17.17 -11.76 -5.79
N ARG A 222 -16.26 -11.54 -4.82
CA ARG A 222 -15.91 -10.20 -4.34
C ARG A 222 -14.95 -9.45 -5.25
N PHE A 223 -14.32 -10.12 -6.22
CA PHE A 223 -13.22 -9.54 -6.99
C PHE A 223 -13.57 -8.18 -7.60
N ASP A 224 -14.76 -8.04 -8.18
CA ASP A 224 -15.19 -6.80 -8.84
C ASP A 224 -15.46 -5.64 -7.86
N SER A 225 -15.54 -5.91 -6.56
CA SER A 225 -15.69 -4.89 -5.50
C SER A 225 -14.36 -4.42 -4.93
N LEU A 226 -13.26 -5.11 -5.24
CA LEU A 226 -11.94 -4.79 -4.72
C LEU A 226 -11.34 -3.59 -5.44
N GLU A 227 -10.61 -2.75 -4.71
CA GLU A 227 -9.76 -1.74 -5.29
C GLU A 227 -8.33 -2.27 -5.43
N LEU A 228 -7.77 -2.15 -6.65
CA LEU A 228 -6.43 -2.63 -6.94
C LEU A 228 -5.44 -1.46 -6.99
N GLN A 229 -4.39 -1.58 -6.19
CA GLN A 229 -3.34 -0.58 -6.05
C GLN A 229 -2.00 -1.11 -6.58
N THR A 230 -1.25 -0.23 -7.22
CA THR A 230 0.17 -0.43 -7.53
C THR A 230 1.03 0.69 -6.96
N ARG A 231 2.28 0.34 -6.58
CA ARG A 231 3.31 1.32 -6.24
C ARG A 231 4.27 1.47 -7.42
N LEU A 232 4.49 2.69 -7.85
CA LEU A 232 5.55 3.03 -8.80
C LEU A 232 6.89 3.05 -8.06
N HIS A 233 7.82 2.23 -8.50
CA HIS A 233 9.23 2.26 -8.06
C HIS A 233 10.09 3.13 -8.98
N LEU A 234 9.58 3.40 -10.19
CA LEU A 234 10.13 4.37 -11.13
C LEU A 234 8.96 5.21 -11.67
N ALA A 235 8.96 6.50 -11.36
CA ALA A 235 7.98 7.46 -11.85
C ALA A 235 8.71 8.68 -12.41
N MET A 236 8.65 8.91 -13.73
CA MET A 236 9.39 9.99 -14.37
C MET A 236 8.62 10.57 -15.57
N ILE A 237 8.41 11.89 -15.56
CA ILE A 237 7.92 12.59 -16.76
C ILE A 237 9.12 12.86 -17.68
N SER A 238 9.10 12.31 -18.87
CA SER A 238 10.20 12.39 -19.84
C SER A 238 9.68 12.23 -21.27
N ASP A 239 10.31 12.96 -22.21
CA ASP A 239 10.07 12.78 -23.64
C ASP A 239 10.90 11.61 -24.25
N ASN A 240 11.87 11.07 -23.46
CA ASN A 240 12.81 10.03 -23.90
C ASN A 240 12.51 8.69 -23.23
N ARG A 241 11.26 8.25 -23.26
CA ARG A 241 10.74 7.04 -22.58
C ARG A 241 11.59 5.79 -22.83
N GLU A 242 11.94 5.55 -24.08
CA GLU A 242 12.68 4.36 -24.51
C GLU A 242 14.14 4.38 -24.03
N GLU A 243 14.76 5.57 -23.99
CA GLU A 243 16.13 5.75 -23.50
C GLU A 243 16.20 5.50 -21.98
N VAL A 244 15.28 6.08 -21.22
CA VAL A 244 15.17 5.84 -19.77
C VAL A 244 14.93 4.36 -19.48
N ALA A 245 14.04 3.70 -20.21
CA ALA A 245 13.79 2.28 -20.02
C ALA A 245 15.01 1.43 -20.35
N ALA A 246 15.74 1.74 -21.42
CA ALA A 246 16.95 1.03 -21.82
C ALA A 246 18.09 1.18 -20.81
N GLU A 247 18.17 2.31 -20.11
CA GLU A 247 19.17 2.57 -19.07
C GLU A 247 18.81 1.87 -17.73
N MET A 248 17.53 1.93 -17.34
CA MET A 248 17.09 1.45 -16.02
C MET A 248 16.81 -0.04 -15.96
N ALA A 249 16.27 -0.63 -17.02
CA ALA A 249 15.84 -2.03 -17.04
C ALA A 249 16.95 -3.04 -16.71
N PRO A 250 18.21 -2.90 -17.21
CA PRO A 250 19.30 -3.79 -16.86
C PRO A 250 19.62 -3.83 -15.36
N LEU A 251 19.41 -2.72 -14.64
CA LEU A 251 19.63 -2.64 -13.18
C LEU A 251 18.60 -3.50 -12.41
N LEU A 252 17.49 -3.81 -13.04
CA LEU A 252 16.40 -4.62 -12.48
C LEU A 252 16.40 -6.05 -13.04
N GLY A 253 17.36 -6.41 -13.88
CA GLY A 253 17.48 -7.73 -14.51
C GLY A 253 16.32 -8.06 -15.48
N ILE A 254 15.77 -7.04 -16.15
CA ILE A 254 14.67 -7.15 -17.13
C ILE A 254 15.01 -6.40 -18.42
N THR A 255 14.20 -6.58 -19.47
CA THR A 255 14.34 -5.83 -20.72
C THR A 255 13.64 -4.47 -20.64
N ALA A 256 14.00 -3.55 -21.54
CA ALA A 256 13.32 -2.25 -21.65
C ALA A 256 11.81 -2.41 -21.95
N GLU A 257 11.43 -3.38 -22.78
CA GLU A 257 10.02 -3.70 -23.08
C GLU A 257 9.28 -4.19 -21.82
N GLU A 258 9.90 -5.09 -21.04
CA GLU A 258 9.33 -5.56 -19.77
C GLU A 258 9.20 -4.43 -18.74
N ALA A 259 10.15 -3.50 -18.68
CA ALA A 259 10.08 -2.32 -17.81
C ALA A 259 8.91 -1.40 -18.20
N LEU A 260 8.76 -1.10 -19.49
CA LEU A 260 7.68 -0.28 -20.05
C LEU A 260 6.30 -0.93 -19.91
N GLY A 261 6.22 -2.26 -19.89
CA GLY A 261 4.97 -3.00 -19.66
C GLY A 261 4.64 -3.24 -18.18
N SER A 262 5.49 -2.79 -17.25
CA SER A 262 5.33 -3.01 -15.82
C SER A 262 4.41 -1.98 -15.16
N PRO A 263 3.41 -2.38 -14.35
CA PRO A 263 2.62 -1.40 -13.58
C PRO A 263 3.41 -0.78 -12.41
N HIS A 264 4.68 -1.13 -12.24
CA HIS A 264 5.57 -0.59 -11.21
C HIS A 264 6.56 0.45 -11.76
N ALA A 265 6.52 0.71 -13.08
CA ALA A 265 7.33 1.74 -13.74
C ALA A 265 6.44 2.58 -14.66
N LEU A 266 6.52 3.88 -14.54
CA LEU A 266 5.76 4.82 -15.37
C LEU A 266 6.68 5.94 -15.84
N VAL A 267 7.07 5.87 -17.09
CA VAL A 267 7.97 6.84 -17.75
C VAL A 267 7.34 7.29 -19.05
N GLY A 268 7.32 8.58 -19.31
CA GLY A 268 6.82 9.15 -20.57
C GLY A 268 6.38 10.60 -20.41
N SER A 269 5.91 11.20 -21.50
CA SER A 269 5.23 12.49 -21.44
C SER A 269 3.95 12.37 -20.61
N VAL A 270 3.41 13.49 -20.13
CA VAL A 270 2.15 13.53 -19.37
C VAL A 270 1.03 12.76 -20.11
N ALA A 271 0.90 12.96 -21.43
CA ALA A 271 -0.11 12.28 -22.22
C ALA A 271 0.12 10.74 -22.26
N GLN A 272 1.35 10.30 -22.43
CA GLN A 272 1.69 8.86 -22.43
C GLN A 272 1.41 8.25 -21.04
N CYS A 273 1.76 8.93 -19.95
CA CYS A 273 1.47 8.46 -18.60
C CYS A 273 -0.05 8.33 -18.33
N ILE A 274 -0.84 9.29 -18.82
CA ILE A 274 -2.31 9.25 -18.73
C ILE A 274 -2.87 8.05 -19.47
N ASP A 275 -2.42 7.80 -20.71
CA ASP A 275 -2.90 6.68 -21.53
C ASP A 275 -2.47 5.34 -20.95
N GLU A 276 -1.26 5.24 -20.41
CA GLU A 276 -0.75 4.03 -19.75
C GLU A 276 -1.58 3.67 -18.52
N ILE A 277 -1.85 4.64 -17.63
CA ILE A 277 -2.67 4.44 -16.44
C ILE A 277 -4.09 4.00 -16.80
N LYS A 278 -4.71 4.59 -17.83
CA LYS A 278 -6.01 4.14 -18.35
C LYS A 278 -5.94 2.69 -18.84
N GLY A 279 -4.87 2.35 -19.56
CA GLY A 279 -4.62 0.99 -20.02
C GLY A 279 -4.49 -0.01 -18.86
N TRP A 280 -3.88 0.35 -17.75
CA TRP A 280 -3.80 -0.49 -16.55
C TRP A 280 -5.16 -0.76 -15.92
N ARG A 281 -6.05 0.23 -15.88
CA ARG A 281 -7.41 0.04 -15.40
C ARG A 281 -8.20 -0.88 -16.33
N ASP A 282 -8.12 -0.67 -17.62
CA ASP A 282 -8.84 -1.47 -18.62
C ASP A 282 -8.33 -2.92 -18.63
N LYS A 283 -7.03 -3.13 -18.47
CA LYS A 283 -6.39 -4.44 -18.54
C LYS A 283 -6.47 -5.22 -17.22
N TRP A 284 -6.24 -4.53 -16.11
CA TRP A 284 -6.03 -5.14 -14.81
C TRP A 284 -7.00 -4.69 -13.72
N GLY A 285 -7.74 -3.63 -13.95
CA GLY A 285 -8.58 -3.01 -12.91
C GLY A 285 -7.79 -2.13 -11.93
N ILE A 286 -6.49 -1.85 -12.20
CA ILE A 286 -5.68 -1.00 -11.32
C ILE A 286 -6.13 0.45 -11.47
N SER A 287 -6.61 1.04 -10.36
CA SER A 287 -7.11 2.42 -10.30
C SER A 287 -6.45 3.27 -9.21
N TYR A 288 -5.72 2.64 -8.29
CA TYR A 288 -5.04 3.33 -7.20
C TYR A 288 -3.53 3.28 -7.40
N ILE A 289 -2.91 4.44 -7.66
CA ILE A 289 -1.50 4.57 -8.02
C ILE A 289 -0.76 5.30 -6.89
N SER A 290 0.34 4.70 -6.40
CA SER A 290 1.20 5.28 -5.38
C SER A 290 2.57 5.63 -5.96
N LEU A 291 3.07 6.82 -5.65
CA LEU A 291 4.40 7.29 -6.07
C LEU A 291 5.14 7.95 -4.90
N ASP A 292 6.41 8.23 -5.09
CA ASP A 292 7.24 8.90 -4.08
C ASP A 292 7.09 10.42 -4.13
N ALA A 293 7.33 11.08 -3.00
CA ALA A 293 7.21 12.56 -2.86
C ALA A 293 8.09 13.32 -3.87
N GLU A 294 9.24 12.76 -4.26
CA GLU A 294 10.14 13.36 -5.24
C GLU A 294 9.48 13.56 -6.61
N SER A 295 8.62 12.62 -7.04
CA SER A 295 7.91 12.70 -8.33
C SER A 295 6.59 13.46 -8.24
N MET A 296 6.15 13.84 -7.05
CA MET A 296 4.82 14.39 -6.78
C MET A 296 4.50 15.62 -7.64
N GLN A 297 5.44 16.56 -7.73
CA GLN A 297 5.22 17.82 -8.46
C GLN A 297 5.12 17.61 -9.97
N ASP A 298 5.97 16.74 -10.52
CA ASP A 298 6.02 16.48 -11.98
C ASP A 298 4.80 15.69 -12.44
N PHE A 299 4.24 14.84 -11.56
CA PHE A 299 3.04 14.05 -11.85
C PHE A 299 1.71 14.80 -11.58
N ALA A 300 1.74 16.00 -11.02
CA ALA A 300 0.53 16.77 -10.73
C ALA A 300 -0.41 16.93 -11.95
N PRO A 301 0.06 17.17 -13.20
CA PRO A 301 -0.82 17.23 -14.37
C PRO A 301 -1.51 15.90 -14.69
N VAL A 302 -0.88 14.74 -14.41
CA VAL A 302 -1.48 13.41 -14.57
C VAL A 302 -2.59 13.21 -13.53
N VAL A 303 -2.31 13.59 -12.28
CA VAL A 303 -3.26 13.54 -11.16
C VAL A 303 -4.48 14.40 -11.45
N GLU A 304 -4.29 15.65 -11.88
CA GLU A 304 -5.37 16.59 -12.26
C GLU A 304 -6.27 16.02 -13.35
N ALA A 305 -5.67 15.37 -14.36
CA ALA A 305 -6.40 14.80 -15.50
C ALA A 305 -7.22 13.54 -15.16
N LEU A 306 -6.80 12.76 -14.19
CA LEU A 306 -7.36 11.42 -13.95
C LEU A 306 -8.10 11.28 -12.62
N SER A 307 -7.80 12.06 -11.57
CA SER A 307 -8.42 11.90 -10.25
C SER A 307 -9.94 11.95 -10.32
N GLY A 308 -10.59 10.89 -9.78
CA GLY A 308 -12.04 10.80 -9.71
C GLY A 308 -12.75 10.43 -11.01
N THR A 309 -11.98 10.17 -12.11
CA THR A 309 -12.58 9.81 -13.42
C THR A 309 -12.75 8.31 -13.60
#